data_fb43678fb721945aa17c23790051d0d0
#
_entry.id   fb43678fb721945aa17c23790051d0d0
#
_cell.length_a   1.000
_cell.length_b   1.000
_cell.length_c   1.000
_cell.angle_alpha   90.00
_cell.angle_beta   90.00
_cell.angle_gamma   90.00
#
_symmetry.space_group_name_H-M   'P 1'
#
loop_
_entity.id
_entity.type
_entity.pdbx_description
1 polymer ?
#
loop_
_entity_poly.entity_id
_entity_poly.type
_entity_poly.pdbx_seq_one_letter_code
_entity_poly.pdbx_strand_id
1 'polypeptide(L)'
;MQGEADGGSCDLQAALNYEKGGQAKVLMIQGYERDPYFPNVPCLADFAKIPDTAMKLLKGLPSNGRLFFAPPGTPKETVQFLRESIAATLANKDLQAAIVKIATYWPGTLSGEEAEKMAADVGQNKSASLSYYKSLVAKYVK
;
A
#
# COMPACT_ATOMS: atom_id res chain seq x y z
N MET A 1 0.12 7.15 24.26
CA MET A 1 0.93 5.92 24.41
C MET A 1 0.96 5.58 25.88
N GLN A 2 0.66 4.35 26.22
CA GLN A 2 0.48 3.92 27.63
C GLN A 2 1.74 3.26 28.20
N GLY A 3 2.87 3.26 27.48
CA GLY A 3 4.12 2.67 27.93
C GLY A 3 4.17 1.13 27.88
N GLU A 4 3.23 0.50 27.18
CA GLU A 4 3.15 -0.96 27.08
C GLU A 4 4.12 -1.53 26.04
N ALA A 5 4.65 -0.70 25.13
CA ALA A 5 5.60 -1.08 24.11
C ALA A 5 6.53 0.10 23.77
N ASP A 6 7.80 -0.22 23.46
CA ASP A 6 8.83 0.75 23.04
C ASP A 6 8.72 1.13 21.58
N GLY A 7 7.99 0.37 20.77
CA GLY A 7 7.77 0.60 19.36
C GLY A 7 6.67 -0.27 18.79
N GLY A 8 6.25 0.04 17.57
CA GLY A 8 5.20 -0.70 16.87
C GLY A 8 5.17 -0.38 15.38
N SER A 9 4.28 -1.04 14.65
CA SER A 9 4.01 -0.71 13.25
C SER A 9 2.67 0.02 13.14
N CYS A 10 2.60 1.00 12.24
CA CYS A 10 1.38 1.75 11.96
C CYS A 10 1.33 2.10 10.47
N ASP A 11 0.19 2.63 10.03
CA ASP A 11 0.06 3.18 8.69
C ASP A 11 0.73 4.56 8.55
N LEU A 12 0.87 5.03 7.32
CA LEU A 12 1.52 6.29 6.99
C LEU A 12 0.87 7.49 7.69
N GLN A 13 -0.47 7.52 7.78
CA GLN A 13 -1.19 8.62 8.42
C GLN A 13 -0.86 8.71 9.91
N ALA A 14 -0.88 7.59 10.60
CA ALA A 14 -0.52 7.53 12.01
C ALA A 14 0.95 7.90 12.23
N ALA A 15 1.87 7.41 11.36
CA ALA A 15 3.29 7.75 11.41
C ALA A 15 3.53 9.26 11.30
N LEU A 16 2.92 9.91 10.31
CA LEU A 16 3.00 11.36 10.11
C LEU A 16 2.48 12.14 11.34
N ASN A 17 1.35 11.71 11.91
CA ASN A 17 0.76 12.35 13.08
C ASN A 17 1.63 12.18 14.33
N TYR A 18 2.16 10.98 14.57
CA TYR A 18 3.02 10.71 15.73
C TYR A 18 4.35 11.47 15.65
N GLU A 19 4.98 11.53 14.48
CA GLU A 19 6.23 12.27 14.33
C GLU A 19 6.01 13.78 14.44
N LYS A 20 4.97 14.32 13.80
CA LYS A 20 4.58 15.74 13.94
C LYS A 20 4.23 16.12 15.37
N GLY A 21 3.60 15.21 16.10
CA GLY A 21 3.27 15.40 17.53
C GLY A 21 4.44 15.14 18.49
N GLY A 22 5.63 14.74 17.99
CA GLY A 22 6.79 14.40 18.82
C GLY A 22 6.59 13.16 19.69
N GLN A 23 5.60 12.31 19.36
CA GLN A 23 5.22 11.15 20.15
C GLN A 23 6.01 9.89 19.78
N ALA A 24 6.48 9.81 18.53
CA ALA A 24 7.30 8.72 18.06
C ALA A 24 8.21 9.20 16.92
N LYS A 25 9.23 8.41 16.59
CA LYS A 25 10.11 8.59 15.43
C LYS A 25 9.95 7.43 14.48
N VAL A 26 9.83 7.71 13.19
CA VAL A 26 9.80 6.67 12.16
C VAL A 26 11.22 6.14 11.95
N LEU A 27 11.41 4.85 12.17
CA LEU A 27 12.73 4.21 12.12
C LEU A 27 12.96 3.46 10.81
N MET A 28 11.91 2.90 10.20
CA MET A 28 11.98 2.10 8.99
C MET A 28 10.64 2.09 8.25
N ILE A 29 10.71 2.10 6.93
CA ILE A 29 9.56 1.86 6.04
C ILE A 29 9.49 0.37 5.74
N GLN A 30 8.35 -0.26 6.03
CA GLN A 30 8.11 -1.69 5.74
C GLN A 30 7.80 -1.94 4.25
N GLY A 31 8.28 -1.08 3.37
CA GLY A 31 8.20 -1.17 1.93
C GLY A 31 9.54 -1.55 1.30
N TYR A 32 9.52 -1.80 0.00
CA TYR A 32 10.72 -2.08 -0.79
C TYR A 32 11.32 -0.81 -1.42
N GLU A 33 10.64 0.32 -1.28
CA GLU A 33 11.07 1.64 -1.72
C GLU A 33 10.89 2.65 -0.59
N ARG A 34 11.67 3.72 -0.63
CA ARG A 34 11.55 4.83 0.34
C ARG A 34 10.25 5.57 0.12
N ASP A 35 9.62 5.98 1.20
CA ASP A 35 8.40 6.75 1.14
C ASP A 35 8.70 8.24 0.85
N PRO A 36 8.00 8.91 -0.08
CA PRO A 36 8.19 10.33 -0.37
C PRO A 36 7.99 11.26 0.83
N TYR A 37 7.17 10.88 1.78
CA TYR A 37 6.95 11.64 3.02
C TYR A 37 8.05 11.44 4.05
N PHE A 38 8.83 10.37 3.91
CA PHE A 38 9.97 10.01 4.77
C PHE A 38 11.22 9.68 3.96
N PRO A 39 11.74 10.61 3.11
CA PRO A 39 12.80 10.32 2.15
C PRO A 39 14.13 9.91 2.81
N ASN A 40 14.37 10.31 4.04
CA ASN A 40 15.57 10.00 4.80
C ASN A 40 15.42 8.75 5.69
N VAL A 41 14.22 8.17 5.79
CA VAL A 41 13.98 6.95 6.55
C VAL A 41 14.28 5.75 5.66
N PRO A 42 15.11 4.79 6.14
CA PRO A 42 15.46 3.63 5.35
C PRO A 42 14.24 2.72 5.14
N CYS A 43 14.19 2.06 3.98
CA CYS A 43 13.22 1.02 3.68
C CYS A 43 13.81 -0.38 3.87
N LEU A 44 13.00 -1.41 3.75
CA LEU A 44 13.44 -2.79 3.94
C LEU A 44 14.58 -3.19 2.98
N ALA A 45 14.59 -2.67 1.76
CA ALA A 45 15.63 -2.95 0.77
C ALA A 45 17.01 -2.36 1.14
N ASP A 46 17.07 -1.36 2.00
CA ASP A 46 18.34 -0.77 2.48
C ASP A 46 19.06 -1.70 3.48
N PHE A 47 18.34 -2.62 4.13
CA PHE A 47 18.91 -3.49 5.17
C PHE A 47 19.30 -4.88 4.66
N ALA A 48 18.61 -5.37 3.64
CA ALA A 48 18.84 -6.71 3.12
C ALA A 48 18.49 -6.85 1.65
N LYS A 49 19.22 -7.72 0.94
CA LYS A 49 18.81 -8.15 -0.40
C LYS A 49 17.55 -8.99 -0.29
N ILE A 50 16.44 -8.45 -0.75
CA ILE A 50 15.15 -9.14 -0.73
C ILE A 50 15.13 -10.18 -1.85
N PRO A 51 14.88 -11.48 -1.56
CA PRO A 51 14.73 -12.50 -2.60
C PRO A 51 13.59 -12.17 -3.57
N ASP A 52 13.73 -12.52 -4.86
CA ASP A 52 12.74 -12.20 -5.89
C ASP A 52 11.34 -12.71 -5.57
N THR A 53 11.22 -13.88 -4.93
CA THR A 53 9.94 -14.44 -4.46
C THR A 53 9.30 -13.60 -3.38
N ALA A 54 10.09 -13.08 -2.43
CA ALA A 54 9.61 -12.18 -1.40
C ALA A 54 9.27 -10.81 -1.97
N MET A 55 10.07 -10.32 -2.94
CA MET A 55 9.80 -9.06 -3.64
C MET A 55 8.47 -9.11 -4.41
N LYS A 56 8.20 -10.22 -5.12
CA LYS A 56 6.91 -10.43 -5.80
C LYS A 56 5.74 -10.44 -4.83
N LEU A 57 5.91 -11.06 -3.65
CA LEU A 57 4.89 -11.06 -2.61
C LEU A 57 4.65 -9.64 -2.08
N LEU A 58 5.71 -8.90 -1.75
CA LEU A 58 5.61 -7.52 -1.26
C LEU A 58 4.95 -6.58 -2.28
N LYS A 59 5.33 -6.67 -3.56
CA LYS A 59 4.71 -5.89 -4.64
C LYS A 59 3.24 -6.25 -4.87
N GLY A 60 2.86 -7.48 -4.58
CA GLY A 60 1.47 -7.95 -4.70
C GLY A 60 0.59 -7.60 -3.50
N LEU A 61 1.18 -7.16 -2.38
CA LEU A 61 0.40 -6.65 -1.26
C LEU A 61 0.03 -5.19 -1.55
N PRO A 62 -1.28 -4.87 -1.66
CA PRO A 62 -1.68 -3.48 -1.85
C PRO A 62 -1.25 -2.67 -0.63
N SER A 63 -0.25 -1.82 -0.80
CA SER A 63 0.14 -0.86 0.20
C SER A 63 -1.00 0.15 0.35
N ASN A 64 -1.92 -0.09 1.29
CA ASN A 64 -3.02 0.82 1.66
C ASN A 64 -3.97 1.26 0.52
N GLY A 65 -3.97 0.57 -0.63
CA GLY A 65 -4.84 0.90 -1.75
C GLY A 65 -6.31 0.56 -1.46
N ARG A 66 -7.20 1.51 -1.71
CA ARG A 66 -8.64 1.27 -1.77
C ARG A 66 -9.03 1.07 -3.22
N LEU A 67 -9.73 -0.02 -3.50
CA LEU A 67 -10.15 -0.37 -4.85
C LEU A 67 -11.67 -0.23 -4.99
N PHE A 68 -12.10 0.30 -6.14
CA PHE A 68 -13.49 0.26 -6.56
C PHE A 68 -13.68 -0.96 -7.47
N PHE A 69 -14.71 -1.75 -7.20
CA PHE A 69 -15.01 -2.96 -7.96
C PHE A 69 -16.37 -2.83 -8.63
N ALA A 70 -16.48 -3.32 -9.86
CA ALA A 70 -17.74 -3.60 -10.51
C ALA A 70 -18.05 -5.11 -10.42
N PRO A 71 -19.32 -5.52 -10.25
CA PRO A 71 -19.70 -6.93 -10.27
C PRO A 71 -19.30 -7.62 -11.57
N PRO A 72 -19.01 -8.93 -11.56
CA PRO A 72 -18.81 -9.71 -12.77
C PRO A 72 -20.03 -9.56 -13.72
N GLY A 73 -19.76 -9.41 -15.02
CA GLY A 73 -20.80 -9.23 -16.03
C GLY A 73 -21.33 -7.80 -16.18
N THR A 74 -20.78 -6.82 -15.46
CA THR A 74 -21.11 -5.40 -15.68
C THR A 74 -20.78 -5.03 -17.15
N PRO A 75 -21.71 -4.38 -17.89
CA PRO A 75 -21.48 -3.97 -19.27
C PRO A 75 -20.22 -3.13 -19.43
N LYS A 76 -19.44 -3.36 -20.49
CA LYS A 76 -18.17 -2.66 -20.73
C LYS A 76 -18.34 -1.12 -20.75
N GLU A 77 -19.41 -0.63 -21.34
CA GLU A 77 -19.73 0.80 -21.39
C GLU A 77 -19.90 1.38 -19.97
N THR A 78 -20.57 0.65 -19.10
CA THR A 78 -20.76 1.05 -17.69
C THR A 78 -19.42 1.07 -16.94
N VAL A 79 -18.56 0.06 -17.15
CA VAL A 79 -17.23 0.01 -16.55
C VAL A 79 -16.38 1.19 -17.04
N GLN A 80 -16.43 1.49 -18.34
CA GLN A 80 -15.68 2.61 -18.91
C GLN A 80 -16.16 3.96 -18.34
N PHE A 81 -17.48 4.17 -18.29
CA PHE A 81 -18.05 5.36 -17.68
C PHE A 81 -17.62 5.54 -16.21
N LEU A 82 -17.64 4.47 -15.44
CA LEU A 82 -17.21 4.50 -14.04
C LEU A 82 -15.71 4.83 -13.92
N ARG A 83 -14.86 4.24 -14.75
CA ARG A 83 -13.42 4.54 -14.80
C ARG A 83 -13.15 6.02 -15.07
N GLU A 84 -13.79 6.56 -16.08
CA GLU A 84 -13.64 7.98 -16.46
C GLU A 84 -14.17 8.92 -15.38
N SER A 85 -15.33 8.61 -14.81
CA SER A 85 -15.94 9.42 -13.75
C SER A 85 -15.10 9.42 -12.47
N ILE A 86 -14.58 8.26 -12.06
CA ILE A 86 -13.70 8.14 -10.89
C ILE A 86 -12.38 8.86 -11.15
N ALA A 87 -11.77 8.67 -12.33
CA ALA A 87 -10.51 9.35 -12.67
C ALA A 87 -10.67 10.89 -12.66
N ALA A 88 -11.75 11.41 -13.26
CA ALA A 88 -12.07 12.83 -13.24
C ALA A 88 -12.29 13.36 -11.82
N THR A 89 -13.01 12.60 -11.00
CA THR A 89 -13.24 12.94 -9.59
C THR A 89 -11.94 13.01 -8.80
N LEU A 90 -11.08 12.02 -8.95
CA LEU A 90 -9.78 11.96 -8.26
C LEU A 90 -8.76 13.00 -8.77
N ALA A 91 -8.91 13.49 -10.00
CA ALA A 91 -8.12 14.58 -10.56
C ALA A 91 -8.54 15.97 -10.02
N ASN A 92 -9.70 16.08 -9.37
CA ASN A 92 -10.20 17.34 -8.82
C ASN A 92 -9.32 17.83 -7.66
N LYS A 93 -8.77 19.04 -7.80
CA LYS A 93 -7.82 19.62 -6.83
C LYS A 93 -8.46 19.96 -5.48
N ASP A 94 -9.73 20.35 -5.48
CA ASP A 94 -10.45 20.66 -4.23
C ASP A 94 -10.69 19.37 -3.42
N LEU A 95 -11.05 18.28 -4.11
CA LEU A 95 -11.14 16.97 -3.48
C LEU A 95 -9.79 16.50 -2.92
N GLN A 96 -8.70 16.63 -3.69
CA GLN A 96 -7.36 16.28 -3.23
C GLN A 96 -6.99 17.09 -1.98
N ALA A 97 -7.24 18.39 -1.98
CA ALA A 97 -7.00 19.25 -0.82
C ALA A 97 -7.85 18.87 0.40
N ALA A 98 -9.12 18.50 0.19
CA ALA A 98 -10.00 18.03 1.25
C ALA A 98 -9.51 16.69 1.85
N ILE A 99 -9.06 15.76 1.00
CA ILE A 99 -8.49 14.48 1.44
C ILE A 99 -7.21 14.72 2.26
N VAL A 100 -6.31 15.59 1.80
CA VAL A 100 -5.08 15.93 2.53
C VAL A 100 -5.38 16.53 3.91
N LYS A 101 -6.44 17.31 4.06
CA LYS A 101 -6.86 17.83 5.38
C LYS A 101 -7.26 16.72 6.34
N ILE A 102 -7.87 15.65 5.85
CA ILE A 102 -8.36 14.53 6.68
C ILE A 102 -7.27 13.48 6.88
N ALA A 103 -6.61 13.09 5.80
CA ALA A 103 -5.66 11.99 5.79
C ALA A 103 -4.20 12.43 5.99
N THR A 104 -3.93 13.74 6.07
CA THR A 104 -2.58 14.32 6.23
C THR A 104 -1.71 14.19 4.98
N TYR A 105 -2.05 13.33 4.03
CA TYR A 105 -1.30 13.10 2.79
C TYR A 105 -2.24 12.77 1.63
N TRP A 106 -1.73 12.89 0.41
CA TRP A 106 -2.37 12.40 -0.80
C TRP A 106 -1.80 11.02 -1.19
N PRO A 107 -2.60 9.94 -1.19
CA PRO A 107 -2.07 8.59 -1.43
C PRO A 107 -1.73 8.30 -2.91
N GLY A 108 -1.99 9.23 -3.81
CA GLY A 108 -1.92 8.97 -5.24
C GLY A 108 -3.13 8.19 -5.77
N THR A 109 -3.11 7.90 -7.06
CA THR A 109 -4.16 7.12 -7.73
C THR A 109 -3.55 6.18 -8.76
N LEU A 110 -4.22 5.06 -8.99
CA LEU A 110 -3.96 4.14 -10.10
C LEU A 110 -5.11 4.22 -11.10
N SER A 111 -4.80 4.07 -12.38
CA SER A 111 -5.83 3.87 -13.41
C SER A 111 -6.52 2.52 -13.24
N GLY A 112 -7.68 2.35 -13.88
CA GLY A 112 -8.39 1.07 -13.88
C GLY A 112 -7.57 -0.05 -14.49
N GLU A 113 -6.78 0.24 -15.54
CA GLU A 113 -5.89 -0.72 -16.20
C GLU A 113 -4.71 -1.12 -15.30
N GLU A 114 -4.11 -0.18 -14.59
CA GLU A 114 -3.03 -0.46 -13.63
C GLU A 114 -3.54 -1.31 -12.46
N ALA A 115 -4.73 -1.00 -11.94
CA ALA A 115 -5.37 -1.78 -10.89
C ALA A 115 -5.71 -3.20 -11.34
N GLU A 116 -6.21 -3.38 -12.57
CA GLU A 116 -6.51 -4.68 -13.17
C GLU A 116 -5.24 -5.51 -13.36
N LYS A 117 -4.17 -4.90 -13.90
CA LYS A 117 -2.87 -5.54 -14.03
C LYS A 117 -2.32 -5.99 -12.68
N MET A 118 -2.38 -5.13 -11.68
CA MET A 118 -1.93 -5.46 -10.32
C MET A 118 -2.72 -6.65 -9.74
N ALA A 119 -4.04 -6.67 -9.92
CA ALA A 119 -4.88 -7.78 -9.47
C ALA A 119 -4.55 -9.09 -10.21
N ALA A 120 -4.30 -9.03 -11.52
CA ALA A 120 -3.89 -10.18 -12.32
C ALA A 120 -2.52 -10.72 -11.88
N ASP A 121 -1.54 -9.85 -11.63
CA ASP A 121 -0.20 -10.21 -11.16
C ASP A 121 -0.25 -10.92 -9.79
N VAL A 122 -1.09 -10.42 -8.88
CA VAL A 122 -1.35 -11.10 -7.58
C VAL A 122 -1.94 -12.48 -7.81
N GLY A 123 -2.93 -12.59 -8.70
CA GLY A 123 -3.58 -13.87 -9.04
C GLY A 123 -2.61 -14.91 -9.61
N GLN A 124 -1.75 -14.49 -10.55
CA GLN A 124 -0.76 -15.37 -11.19
C GLN A 124 0.33 -15.84 -10.21
N ASN A 125 0.75 -15.00 -9.27
CA ASN A 125 1.79 -15.32 -8.29
C ASN A 125 1.26 -15.99 -7.02
N LYS A 126 -0.06 -16.21 -6.88
CA LYS A 126 -0.70 -16.74 -5.68
C LYS A 126 -0.09 -18.05 -5.20
N SER A 127 0.15 -19.00 -6.09
CA SER A 127 0.70 -20.32 -5.74
C SER A 127 2.14 -20.23 -5.21
N ALA A 128 3.01 -19.49 -5.88
CA ALA A 128 4.41 -19.31 -5.46
C ALA A 128 4.49 -18.51 -4.14
N SER A 129 3.71 -17.44 -4.01
CA SER A 129 3.64 -16.62 -2.80
C SER A 129 3.12 -17.43 -1.61
N LEU A 130 2.09 -18.25 -1.81
CA LEU A 130 1.53 -19.12 -0.76
C LEU A 130 2.52 -20.19 -0.32
N SER A 131 3.24 -20.83 -1.25
CA SER A 131 4.26 -21.82 -0.93
C SER A 131 5.41 -21.19 -0.14
N TYR A 132 5.87 -20.01 -0.54
CA TYR A 132 6.89 -19.27 0.19
C TYR A 132 6.41 -18.88 1.60
N TYR A 133 5.21 -18.35 1.74
CA TYR A 133 4.62 -18.02 3.04
C TYR A 133 4.53 -19.24 3.96
N LYS A 134 4.03 -20.37 3.45
CA LYS A 134 3.98 -21.64 4.21
C LYS A 134 5.35 -22.08 4.69
N SER A 135 6.40 -21.92 3.87
CA SER A 135 7.77 -22.25 4.26
C SER A 135 8.29 -21.36 5.40
N LEU A 136 7.93 -20.07 5.39
CA LEU A 136 8.28 -19.16 6.48
C LEU A 136 7.55 -19.51 7.77
N VAL A 137 6.24 -19.77 7.70
CA VAL A 137 5.44 -20.19 8.86
C VAL A 137 6.02 -21.46 9.48
N ALA A 138 6.31 -22.47 8.66
CA ALA A 138 6.92 -23.71 9.14
C ALA A 138 8.30 -23.52 9.80
N LYS A 139 9.06 -22.51 9.37
CA LYS A 139 10.39 -22.22 9.90
C LYS A 139 10.37 -21.42 11.21
N TYR A 140 9.43 -20.48 11.34
CA TYR A 140 9.47 -19.48 12.42
C TYR A 140 8.31 -19.55 13.41
N VAL A 141 7.20 -20.22 13.06
CA VAL A 141 6.05 -20.39 13.93
C VAL A 141 6.05 -21.83 14.43
N LYS A 142 6.35 -22.01 15.71
CA LYS A 142 6.30 -23.32 16.42
C LYS A 142 4.98 -23.46 17.13
#